data_2edd8a621994d9f3ffa07e9d49e26686
#
_entry.id   2edd8a621994d9f3ffa07e9d49e26686
#
_cell.length_a   1.000
_cell.length_b   1.000
_cell.length_c   1.000
_cell.angle_alpha   90.00
_cell.angle_beta   90.00
_cell.angle_gamma   90.00
#
_symmetry.space_group_name_H-M   'P 1'
#
loop_
_entity.id
_entity.type
_entity.pdbx_description
1 polymer ?
#
loop_
_entity_poly.entity_id
_entity_poly.type
_entity_poly.pdbx_seq_one_letter_code
_entity_poly.pdbx_strand_id
1 'polypeptide(L)'
;MPAENMTITAKWKVNQYTITFDTNGVSEITPITQDYGTAITAPANPTREGYTFIGWDKAIPATMPAENMTITAKWKVNQYTITFDSNGGSEIAPITQDYGTAITAPADPTREGYTFIGWDKAIPATLPAEDLTITAQWRDIAVPTGEIKIAENGWKSFFNTITFDLFFKDTQTVTVTAADNSGKAVKIEYLLSDKALTESELAGMTFTAYSAPFSINPDNEYVIYAKLTDTSGNVAYINTNGIVLDATVPVISGIEAGKTYCAAQTITVDEKYIGTVKVNGTEVILDENGQFILSPASGEQTIVVTDKAGSETRVTVTVNDGHTYEWQSENGQYWQKCKFCNHETAKKDIPTINISGADKVCRTQDYKFSFTLPEGATDAACGYEFIGLGGGPLTPTVENGLYSGIIKASTYPATENSFKLIVSAKTADGFAFS
;
A
#
# COMPACT_ATOMS: atom_id res chain seq x y z
N MET A 1 97.46 103.80 -33.49
CA MET A 1 97.32 102.49 -32.95
C MET A 1 97.66 102.55 -31.47
N PRO A 2 96.77 102.23 -30.61
CA PRO A 2 97.07 102.12 -29.20
C PRO A 2 97.97 100.89 -29.01
N ALA A 3 99.07 101.09 -28.25
CA ALA A 3 100.03 100.03 -27.98
C ALA A 3 99.70 99.20 -26.75
N GLU A 4 98.51 98.62 -26.73
CA GLU A 4 98.12 97.66 -25.65
C GLU A 4 97.53 96.39 -26.28
N ASN A 5 98.08 95.27 -25.83
CA ASN A 5 97.53 93.98 -26.28
C ASN A 5 96.13 93.84 -25.74
N MET A 6 95.17 93.87 -26.67
CA MET A 6 93.75 93.65 -26.31
C MET A 6 93.44 92.20 -26.41
N THR A 7 93.03 91.58 -25.29
CA THR A 7 92.52 90.18 -25.24
C THR A 7 91.03 90.23 -25.44
N ILE A 8 90.54 89.68 -26.51
CA ILE A 8 89.08 89.48 -26.79
C ILE A 8 88.79 88.08 -26.31
N THR A 9 87.95 88.02 -25.23
CA THR A 9 87.46 86.73 -24.71
C THR A 9 86.07 86.47 -25.21
N ALA A 10 85.90 85.35 -25.91
CA ALA A 10 84.57 84.93 -26.32
C ALA A 10 83.75 84.45 -25.14
N LYS A 11 82.56 84.96 -25.02
CA LYS A 11 81.58 84.45 -24.05
C LYS A 11 80.60 83.49 -24.73
N TRP A 12 80.56 82.27 -24.27
CA TRP A 12 79.62 81.28 -24.79
C TRP A 12 78.44 81.09 -23.80
N LYS A 13 77.24 80.91 -24.35
CA LYS A 13 76.06 80.48 -23.59
C LYS A 13 75.72 79.02 -24.06
N VAL A 14 75.61 78.12 -23.07
CA VAL A 14 75.21 76.75 -23.36
C VAL A 14 73.79 76.75 -23.91
N ASN A 15 73.58 76.05 -25.00
CA ASN A 15 72.25 75.85 -25.56
C ASN A 15 71.44 74.85 -24.74
N GLN A 16 70.14 75.10 -24.62
CA GLN A 16 69.20 74.18 -24.02
C GLN A 16 68.51 73.32 -25.08
N TYR A 17 68.36 72.08 -24.75
CA TYR A 17 67.60 71.12 -25.58
C TYR A 17 66.54 70.42 -24.79
N THR A 18 65.52 69.83 -25.47
CA THR A 18 64.38 69.20 -24.84
C THR A 18 64.25 67.76 -25.29
N ILE A 19 64.07 66.86 -24.33
CA ILE A 19 63.65 65.51 -24.56
C ILE A 19 62.11 65.43 -24.24
N THR A 20 61.32 65.10 -25.24
CA THR A 20 59.88 64.88 -25.09
C THR A 20 59.68 63.39 -25.01
N PHE A 21 58.87 62.96 -24.00
CA PHE A 21 58.42 61.54 -23.82
C PHE A 21 57.00 61.39 -24.38
N ASP A 22 56.90 60.78 -25.54
CA ASP A 22 55.56 60.41 -26.06
C ASP A 22 55.14 59.08 -25.48
N THR A 23 54.16 59.11 -24.59
CA THR A 23 53.60 57.91 -23.92
C THR A 23 52.70 57.13 -24.79
N ASN A 24 52.44 57.58 -26.03
CA ASN A 24 51.56 56.93 -27.00
C ASN A 24 50.11 56.75 -26.44
N GLY A 25 49.55 57.86 -25.96
CA GLY A 25 48.11 57.98 -25.63
C GLY A 25 47.74 57.71 -24.17
N VAL A 26 48.70 57.82 -23.21
CA VAL A 26 48.43 57.75 -21.77
C VAL A 26 48.96 58.95 -21.04
N SER A 27 49.11 58.91 -19.68
CA SER A 27 49.54 60.00 -18.84
C SER A 27 50.83 60.72 -19.40
N GLU A 28 50.76 62.06 -19.51
CA GLU A 28 51.87 62.86 -20.00
C GLU A 28 53.06 62.75 -19.03
N ILE A 29 54.25 62.60 -19.59
CA ILE A 29 55.51 62.76 -18.88
C ILE A 29 56.08 64.14 -19.22
N THR A 30 56.38 64.96 -18.20
CA THR A 30 56.94 66.27 -18.35
C THR A 30 58.20 66.21 -19.17
N PRO A 31 58.35 66.95 -20.29
CA PRO A 31 59.56 66.99 -21.05
C PRO A 31 60.78 67.49 -20.19
N ILE A 32 61.94 66.96 -20.47
CA ILE A 32 63.17 67.38 -19.78
C ILE A 32 63.89 68.44 -20.65
N THR A 33 63.95 69.71 -20.19
CA THR A 33 64.70 70.79 -20.86
C THR A 33 65.90 71.19 -20.00
N GLN A 34 67.09 71.03 -20.52
CA GLN A 34 68.32 71.25 -19.77
C GLN A 34 69.42 71.75 -20.71
N ASP A 35 70.48 72.26 -20.13
CA ASP A 35 71.73 72.69 -20.85
C ASP A 35 72.43 71.47 -21.51
N TYR A 36 72.90 71.61 -22.68
CA TYR A 36 73.67 70.58 -23.39
C TYR A 36 74.74 69.95 -22.49
N GLY A 37 74.84 68.62 -22.48
CA GLY A 37 75.80 67.85 -21.70
C GLY A 37 75.50 67.66 -20.22
N THR A 38 74.36 68.20 -19.71
CA THR A 38 73.96 67.96 -18.33
C THR A 38 73.37 66.55 -18.16
N ALA A 39 73.56 65.95 -16.99
CA ALA A 39 73.07 64.59 -16.69
C ALA A 39 71.57 64.55 -16.69
N ILE A 40 71.00 63.54 -17.29
CA ILE A 40 69.54 63.29 -17.39
C ILE A 40 69.19 62.28 -16.32
N THR A 41 68.16 62.61 -15.53
CA THR A 41 67.43 61.60 -14.70
C THR A 41 66.27 61.06 -15.48
N ALA A 42 66.26 59.77 -15.78
CA ALA A 42 65.14 59.10 -16.49
C ALA A 42 63.86 59.21 -15.69
N PRO A 43 62.73 59.52 -16.32
CA PRO A 43 61.40 59.51 -15.68
C PRO A 43 61.04 58.09 -15.25
N ALA A 44 60.04 57.99 -14.32
CA ALA A 44 59.38 56.69 -14.04
C ALA A 44 58.73 56.11 -15.29
N ASN A 45 58.63 54.76 -15.38
CA ASN A 45 58.00 54.09 -16.46
C ASN A 45 56.53 54.49 -16.48
N PRO A 46 55.97 54.81 -17.65
CA PRO A 46 54.49 55.06 -17.76
C PRO A 46 53.69 53.83 -17.54
N THR A 47 52.45 54.00 -17.14
CA THR A 47 51.44 52.93 -17.01
C THR A 47 50.28 53.13 -18.00
N ARG A 48 49.80 52.05 -18.56
CA ARG A 48 48.69 52.04 -19.47
C ARG A 48 47.79 50.87 -19.14
N GLU A 49 46.49 51.17 -18.91
CA GLU A 49 45.51 50.13 -18.61
C GLU A 49 45.45 49.09 -19.74
N GLY A 50 45.49 47.84 -19.39
CA GLY A 50 45.46 46.73 -20.33
C GLY A 50 46.79 46.49 -21.10
N TYR A 51 47.87 47.22 -20.82
CA TYR A 51 49.14 47.07 -21.51
C TYR A 51 50.30 46.97 -20.52
N THR A 52 51.32 46.28 -20.96
CA THR A 52 52.61 46.22 -20.25
C THR A 52 53.62 47.12 -21.01
N PHE A 53 54.27 48.05 -20.27
CA PHE A 53 55.34 48.83 -20.84
C PHE A 53 56.53 47.93 -21.14
N ILE A 54 57.01 47.91 -22.36
CA ILE A 54 58.13 47.07 -22.80
C ILE A 54 59.42 47.89 -23.15
N GLY A 55 59.42 49.19 -22.80
CA GLY A 55 60.53 50.06 -23.02
C GLY A 55 60.25 51.23 -23.95
N TRP A 56 61.22 51.95 -24.27
CA TRP A 56 61.17 53.08 -25.22
C TRP A 56 61.65 52.66 -26.59
N ASP A 57 61.29 53.42 -27.63
CA ASP A 57 61.75 53.20 -29.03
C ASP A 57 63.23 53.50 -29.20
N LYS A 58 63.78 54.48 -28.39
CA LYS A 58 65.17 54.90 -28.32
C LYS A 58 65.64 54.84 -26.86
N ALA A 59 66.95 54.62 -26.68
CA ALA A 59 67.52 54.69 -25.34
C ALA A 59 67.48 56.18 -24.83
N ILE A 60 67.18 56.40 -23.57
CA ILE A 60 67.28 57.69 -22.93
C ILE A 60 68.78 57.98 -22.76
N PRO A 61 69.29 59.10 -23.36
CA PRO A 61 70.72 59.42 -23.25
C PRO A 61 71.10 59.76 -21.80
N ALA A 62 72.33 59.45 -21.39
CA ALA A 62 72.86 59.77 -20.03
C ALA A 62 73.01 61.25 -19.81
N THR A 63 73.22 62.00 -20.89
CA THR A 63 73.40 63.48 -20.85
C THR A 63 72.62 64.12 -21.98
N MET A 64 72.24 65.43 -21.80
CA MET A 64 71.46 66.18 -22.79
C MET A 64 72.19 66.26 -24.12
N PRO A 65 71.58 65.71 -25.21
CA PRO A 65 72.19 65.76 -26.56
C PRO A 65 72.15 67.20 -27.16
N ALA A 66 72.86 67.40 -28.26
CA ALA A 66 72.85 68.68 -28.97
C ALA A 66 71.67 68.90 -29.92
N GLU A 67 70.55 68.20 -29.69
CA GLU A 67 69.35 68.28 -30.47
C GLU A 67 68.10 67.96 -29.61
N ASN A 68 66.98 68.50 -29.99
CA ASN A 68 65.68 68.06 -29.41
C ASN A 68 65.40 66.68 -29.91
N MET A 69 64.87 65.81 -29.02
CA MET A 69 64.48 64.45 -29.39
C MET A 69 63.17 64.09 -28.77
N THR A 70 62.41 63.23 -29.49
CA THR A 70 61.24 62.57 -29.00
C THR A 70 61.50 61.07 -28.79
N ILE A 71 61.13 60.53 -27.65
CA ILE A 71 61.31 59.15 -27.26
C ILE A 71 59.87 58.60 -27.03
N THR A 72 59.46 57.57 -27.79
CA THR A 72 58.12 57.03 -27.78
C THR A 72 58.01 55.70 -27.01
N ALA A 73 57.04 55.56 -26.15
CA ALA A 73 56.80 54.36 -25.37
C ALA A 73 56.34 53.21 -26.28
N LYS A 74 56.88 52.04 -26.01
CA LYS A 74 56.43 50.76 -26.63
C LYS A 74 55.57 49.95 -25.62
N TRP A 75 54.48 49.46 -26.09
CA TRP A 75 53.50 48.71 -25.32
C TRP A 75 53.29 47.33 -25.89
N LYS A 76 53.11 46.32 -25.00
CA LYS A 76 52.55 45.01 -25.32
C LYS A 76 51.15 44.98 -24.72
N VAL A 77 50.14 44.63 -25.54
CA VAL A 77 48.78 44.39 -25.05
C VAL A 77 48.81 43.18 -24.15
N ASN A 78 48.11 43.25 -23.03
CA ASN A 78 47.93 42.13 -22.10
C ASN A 78 46.74 41.30 -22.52
N GLN A 79 46.82 40.00 -22.23
CA GLN A 79 45.71 39.07 -22.38
C GLN A 79 45.04 38.90 -21.04
N TYR A 80 43.71 38.82 -21.07
CA TYR A 80 42.86 38.52 -19.94
C TYR A 80 41.88 37.41 -20.28
N THR A 81 41.25 36.81 -19.28
CA THR A 81 40.37 35.65 -19.44
C THR A 81 39.01 35.93 -18.84
N ILE A 82 37.95 35.66 -19.62
CA ILE A 82 36.61 35.51 -19.06
C ILE A 82 36.36 34.03 -18.89
N THR A 83 36.10 33.60 -17.64
CA THR A 83 35.69 32.26 -17.28
C THR A 83 34.19 32.26 -17.11
N PHE A 84 33.49 31.31 -17.79
CA PHE A 84 32.06 31.08 -17.64
C PHE A 84 31.87 29.89 -16.70
N ASP A 85 31.44 30.17 -15.48
CA ASP A 85 31.01 29.14 -14.54
C ASP A 85 29.58 28.75 -14.86
N SER A 86 29.39 27.57 -15.45
CA SER A 86 28.04 27.06 -15.79
C SER A 86 27.18 26.68 -14.57
N ASN A 87 27.77 26.71 -13.37
CA ASN A 87 27.07 26.41 -12.10
C ASN A 87 26.23 25.09 -12.19
N GLY A 88 26.90 24.03 -12.64
CA GLY A 88 26.29 22.70 -12.82
C GLY A 88 25.60 22.46 -14.15
N GLY A 89 25.71 23.40 -15.10
CA GLY A 89 25.26 23.20 -16.49
C GLY A 89 26.36 22.65 -17.41
N SER A 90 26.10 22.65 -18.72
CA SER A 90 27.09 22.26 -19.74
C SER A 90 28.29 23.15 -19.68
N GLU A 91 29.50 22.58 -19.87
CA GLU A 91 30.78 23.29 -19.86
C GLU A 91 30.83 24.32 -21.00
N ILE A 92 31.41 25.50 -20.69
CA ILE A 92 31.66 26.57 -21.63
C ILE A 92 33.16 26.90 -21.58
N ALA A 93 33.78 26.92 -22.72
CA ALA A 93 35.20 27.26 -22.82
C ALA A 93 35.43 28.72 -22.42
N PRO A 94 36.51 29.03 -21.65
CA PRO A 94 36.87 30.40 -21.32
C PRO A 94 37.30 31.16 -22.58
N ILE A 95 37.14 32.48 -22.57
CA ILE A 95 37.59 33.38 -23.64
C ILE A 95 38.86 34.09 -23.16
N THR A 96 40.01 33.80 -23.79
CA THR A 96 41.26 34.47 -23.53
C THR A 96 41.68 35.25 -24.78
N GLN A 97 41.76 36.56 -24.65
CA GLN A 97 42.06 37.48 -25.79
C GLN A 97 42.84 38.69 -25.31
N ASP A 98 43.30 39.51 -26.25
CA ASP A 98 43.95 40.78 -25.98
C ASP A 98 42.94 41.78 -25.39
N TYR A 99 43.39 42.61 -24.44
CA TYR A 99 42.60 43.70 -23.88
C TYR A 99 41.92 44.55 -24.97
N GLY A 100 40.65 44.88 -24.74
CA GLY A 100 39.86 45.71 -25.65
C GLY A 100 39.35 45.04 -26.91
N THR A 101 39.64 43.73 -27.14
CA THR A 101 39.07 43.00 -28.26
C THR A 101 37.57 42.73 -28.04
N ALA A 102 36.78 42.74 -29.12
CA ALA A 102 35.34 42.45 -29.06
C ALA A 102 35.11 41.01 -28.63
N ILE A 103 34.15 40.81 -27.74
CA ILE A 103 33.73 39.51 -27.24
C ILE A 103 32.52 39.02 -28.02
N THR A 104 32.58 37.80 -28.50
CA THR A 104 31.39 37.06 -28.99
C THR A 104 30.87 36.22 -27.83
N ALA A 105 29.65 36.49 -27.35
CA ALA A 105 29.00 35.74 -26.27
C ALA A 105 28.88 34.25 -26.66
N PRO A 106 29.16 33.32 -25.78
CA PRO A 106 28.95 31.91 -26.03
C PRO A 106 27.45 31.61 -26.11
N ALA A 107 27.11 30.42 -26.64
CA ALA A 107 25.75 29.90 -26.53
C ALA A 107 25.36 29.70 -25.07
N ASP A 108 24.05 29.83 -24.77
CA ASP A 108 23.52 29.58 -23.43
C ASP A 108 23.81 28.14 -22.99
N PRO A 109 24.23 27.92 -21.76
CA PRO A 109 24.43 26.59 -21.22
C PRO A 109 23.10 25.86 -21.01
N THR A 110 23.16 24.52 -20.97
CA THR A 110 22.02 23.66 -20.68
C THR A 110 22.24 22.94 -19.36
N ARG A 111 21.14 22.71 -18.59
CA ARG A 111 21.15 21.92 -17.36
C ARG A 111 19.82 21.17 -17.24
N GLU A 112 19.89 19.86 -17.11
CA GLU A 112 18.70 19.02 -16.98
C GLU A 112 17.85 19.42 -15.76
N GLY A 113 16.55 19.57 -15.97
CA GLY A 113 15.60 20.03 -14.94
C GLY A 113 15.65 21.52 -14.62
N TYR A 114 16.44 22.31 -15.34
CA TYR A 114 16.56 23.76 -15.13
C TYR A 114 16.41 24.56 -16.41
N THR A 115 15.89 25.76 -16.30
CA THR A 115 15.91 26.76 -17.34
C THR A 115 16.99 27.79 -17.04
N PHE A 116 17.86 28.08 -18.01
CA PHE A 116 18.81 29.17 -17.93
C PHE A 116 18.06 30.51 -17.90
N ILE A 117 18.36 31.36 -16.93
CA ILE A 117 17.71 32.66 -16.75
C ILE A 117 18.67 33.84 -16.93
N GLY A 118 19.91 33.56 -17.30
CA GLY A 118 20.93 34.56 -17.55
C GLY A 118 22.19 34.34 -16.74
N TRP A 119 23.06 35.31 -16.81
CA TRP A 119 24.32 35.38 -16.06
C TRP A 119 24.18 36.30 -14.86
N ASP A 120 24.99 36.09 -13.82
CA ASP A 120 25.04 36.96 -12.64
C ASP A 120 25.56 38.36 -12.96
N LYS A 121 26.40 38.50 -14.04
CA LYS A 121 26.95 39.72 -14.57
C LYS A 121 26.74 39.77 -16.08
N ALA A 122 26.59 40.97 -16.60
CA ALA A 122 26.54 41.15 -18.06
C ALA A 122 27.88 40.76 -18.70
N ILE A 123 27.84 40.07 -19.81
CA ILE A 123 29.04 39.83 -20.64
C ILE A 123 29.49 41.19 -21.23
N PRO A 124 30.72 41.66 -20.97
CA PRO A 124 31.16 42.92 -21.54
C PRO A 124 31.30 42.86 -23.06
N ALA A 125 31.07 43.97 -23.75
CA ALA A 125 31.22 44.04 -25.23
C ALA A 125 32.67 43.87 -25.67
N THR A 126 33.64 44.26 -24.84
CA THR A 126 35.08 44.13 -25.11
C THR A 126 35.79 43.61 -23.86
N LEU A 127 36.93 42.94 -24.05
CA LEU A 127 37.66 42.32 -22.94
C LEU A 127 38.22 43.39 -21.96
N PRO A 128 37.86 43.32 -20.66
CA PRO A 128 38.35 44.28 -19.64
C PRO A 128 39.80 44.04 -19.29
N ALA A 129 40.41 45.00 -18.55
CA ALA A 129 41.81 44.91 -18.10
C ALA A 129 41.98 44.04 -16.83
N GLU A 130 41.10 43.05 -16.63
CA GLU A 130 41.12 42.09 -15.51
C GLU A 130 40.52 40.76 -15.94
N ASP A 131 40.87 39.67 -15.26
CA ASP A 131 40.21 38.40 -15.40
C ASP A 131 38.83 38.49 -14.74
N LEU A 132 37.81 37.92 -15.45
CA LEU A 132 36.43 38.00 -15.00
C LEU A 132 35.83 36.58 -14.95
N THR A 133 35.12 36.28 -13.86
CA THR A 133 34.24 35.11 -13.78
C THR A 133 32.80 35.53 -13.84
N ILE A 134 32.01 34.88 -14.71
CA ILE A 134 30.58 35.10 -14.93
C ILE A 134 29.90 33.79 -14.66
N THR A 135 28.92 33.79 -13.73
CA THR A 135 28.23 32.57 -13.25
C THR A 135 26.81 32.47 -13.79
N ALA A 136 26.44 31.29 -14.29
CA ALA A 136 25.10 30.99 -14.80
C ALA A 136 24.07 30.97 -13.67
N GLN A 137 22.92 31.55 -13.94
CA GLN A 137 21.75 31.53 -13.06
C GLN A 137 20.68 30.62 -13.64
N TRP A 138 20.11 29.80 -12.75
CA TRP A 138 19.16 28.75 -13.10
C TRP A 138 17.85 28.88 -12.36
N ARG A 139 16.74 28.65 -13.06
CA ARG A 139 15.43 28.41 -12.47
C ARG A 139 15.11 26.93 -12.58
N ASP A 140 14.83 26.30 -11.47
CA ASP A 140 14.35 24.92 -11.40
C ASP A 140 12.97 24.79 -12.02
N ILE A 141 12.79 23.83 -12.92
CA ILE A 141 11.53 23.48 -13.60
C ILE A 141 11.19 22.00 -13.46
N ALA A 142 12.05 21.24 -12.81
CA ALA A 142 11.76 19.84 -12.54
C ALA A 142 10.67 19.72 -11.48
N VAL A 143 9.70 18.84 -11.70
CA VAL A 143 8.72 18.52 -10.68
C VAL A 143 9.32 17.55 -9.67
N PRO A 144 9.01 17.67 -8.38
CA PRO A 144 9.49 16.74 -7.37
C PRO A 144 8.95 15.32 -7.60
N THR A 145 9.68 14.34 -7.14
CA THR A 145 9.31 12.91 -7.17
C THR A 145 9.00 12.41 -5.77
N GLY A 146 8.24 11.32 -5.64
CA GLY A 146 7.94 10.75 -4.34
C GLY A 146 7.33 9.37 -4.42
N GLU A 147 7.03 8.81 -3.25
CA GLU A 147 6.41 7.51 -3.11
C GLU A 147 5.42 7.51 -1.95
N ILE A 148 4.20 6.99 -2.20
CA ILE A 148 3.27 6.59 -1.14
C ILE A 148 3.50 5.11 -0.89
N LYS A 149 3.72 4.72 0.37
CA LYS A 149 3.96 3.33 0.75
C LYS A 149 2.97 2.86 1.82
N ILE A 150 2.40 1.66 1.59
CA ILE A 150 1.52 0.96 2.53
C ILE A 150 1.94 -0.51 2.52
N ALA A 151 2.35 -1.04 3.67
CA ALA A 151 2.96 -2.36 3.78
C ALA A 151 4.09 -2.53 2.75
N GLU A 152 4.02 -3.54 1.88
CA GLU A 152 5.02 -3.79 0.83
C GLU A 152 4.71 -3.06 -0.50
N ASN A 153 3.56 -2.37 -0.59
CA ASN A 153 3.14 -1.69 -1.81
C ASN A 153 3.65 -0.24 -1.83
N GLY A 154 4.11 0.21 -2.99
CA GLY A 154 4.59 1.57 -3.21
C GLY A 154 4.13 2.16 -4.54
N TRP A 155 3.70 3.42 -4.52
CA TRP A 155 3.20 4.16 -5.69
C TRP A 155 4.00 5.44 -5.88
N LYS A 156 4.54 5.61 -7.12
CA LYS A 156 5.44 6.71 -7.49
C LYS A 156 4.89 7.60 -8.61
N SER A 157 3.71 7.27 -9.11
CA SER A 157 3.12 7.92 -10.28
C SER A 157 1.67 8.31 -10.01
N PHE A 158 1.13 9.18 -10.85
CA PHE A 158 -0.29 9.47 -10.87
C PHE A 158 -1.01 8.51 -11.81
N PHE A 159 -2.10 7.89 -11.34
CA PHE A 159 -2.92 6.94 -12.07
C PHE A 159 -4.31 7.53 -12.29
N ASN A 160 -4.76 7.57 -13.55
CA ASN A 160 -6.13 7.98 -13.90
C ASN A 160 -7.16 6.85 -13.74
N THR A 161 -6.72 5.60 -13.83
CA THR A 161 -7.58 4.42 -13.64
C THR A 161 -7.30 3.81 -12.28
N ILE A 162 -8.33 3.75 -11.45
CA ILE A 162 -8.26 3.19 -10.10
C ILE A 162 -9.09 1.92 -10.06
N THR A 163 -8.50 0.84 -9.56
CA THR A 163 -9.18 -0.42 -9.25
C THR A 163 -9.12 -0.65 -7.74
N PHE A 164 -10.24 -1.05 -7.13
CA PHE A 164 -10.29 -1.38 -5.71
C PHE A 164 -10.07 -2.88 -5.52
N ASP A 165 -8.84 -3.33 -5.73
CA ASP A 165 -8.42 -4.73 -5.70
C ASP A 165 -7.34 -5.04 -4.65
N LEU A 166 -6.95 -4.05 -3.86
CA LEU A 166 -6.03 -4.21 -2.73
C LEU A 166 -6.79 -4.20 -1.42
N PHE A 167 -6.85 -5.36 -0.77
CA PHE A 167 -7.63 -5.58 0.44
C PHE A 167 -6.74 -5.75 1.65
N PHE A 168 -7.16 -5.16 2.78
CA PHE A 168 -6.55 -5.35 4.10
C PHE A 168 -7.65 -5.52 5.15
N LYS A 169 -7.39 -6.37 6.11
CA LYS A 169 -8.25 -6.63 7.26
C LYS A 169 -8.04 -5.62 8.40
N ASP A 170 -6.79 -5.23 8.59
CA ASP A 170 -6.38 -4.40 9.73
C ASP A 170 -5.99 -2.99 9.29
N THR A 171 -6.01 -2.06 10.25
CA THR A 171 -5.48 -0.70 10.11
C THR A 171 -4.12 -0.70 9.43
N GLN A 172 -3.94 0.12 8.42
CA GLN A 172 -2.69 0.28 7.69
C GLN A 172 -2.02 1.62 7.98
N THR A 173 -0.70 1.61 7.99
CA THR A 173 0.11 2.84 8.11
C THR A 173 0.53 3.31 6.73
N VAL A 174 0.27 4.58 6.45
CA VAL A 174 0.65 5.26 5.22
C VAL A 174 1.91 6.09 5.45
N THR A 175 2.91 5.88 4.62
CA THR A 175 4.15 6.67 4.59
C THR A 175 4.27 7.36 3.24
N VAL A 176 4.61 8.64 3.25
CA VAL A 176 4.89 9.40 2.03
C VAL A 176 6.31 9.94 2.09
N THR A 177 7.08 9.71 1.04
CA THR A 177 8.43 10.27 0.87
C THR A 177 8.49 11.10 -0.38
N ALA A 178 9.35 12.11 -0.40
CA ALA A 178 9.58 12.94 -1.59
C ALA A 178 11.01 13.40 -1.67
N ALA A 179 11.46 13.65 -2.90
CA ALA A 179 12.77 14.20 -3.22
C ALA A 179 12.67 15.11 -4.45
N ASP A 180 13.63 16.05 -4.53
CA ASP A 180 13.77 16.94 -5.65
C ASP A 180 15.19 16.95 -6.18
N ASN A 181 15.38 17.26 -7.46
CA ASN A 181 16.68 17.31 -8.13
C ASN A 181 17.60 18.39 -7.56
N SER A 182 17.03 19.45 -6.94
CA SER A 182 17.79 20.51 -6.27
C SER A 182 18.39 20.08 -4.92
N GLY A 183 17.97 18.91 -4.39
CA GLY A 183 18.33 18.43 -3.05
C GLY A 183 17.70 19.23 -1.92
N LYS A 184 16.78 20.15 -2.20
CA LYS A 184 16.04 20.93 -1.21
C LYS A 184 14.83 20.16 -0.70
N ALA A 185 14.31 20.58 0.46
CA ALA A 185 13.13 19.99 1.04
C ALA A 185 11.89 20.15 0.15
N VAL A 186 11.10 19.07 0.03
CA VAL A 186 9.81 19.05 -0.68
C VAL A 186 8.70 19.16 0.35
N LYS A 187 7.75 20.05 0.13
CA LYS A 187 6.51 20.11 0.90
C LYS A 187 5.61 18.97 0.46
N ILE A 188 5.18 18.15 1.43
CA ILE A 188 4.29 17.01 1.19
C ILE A 188 2.94 17.32 1.84
N GLU A 189 1.87 17.15 1.08
CA GLU A 189 0.49 17.26 1.53
C GLU A 189 -0.28 16.04 1.00
N TYR A 190 -1.31 15.58 1.72
CA TYR A 190 -2.10 14.41 1.31
C TYR A 190 -3.59 14.68 1.36
N LEU A 191 -4.35 13.89 0.60
CA LEU A 191 -5.80 13.85 0.54
C LEU A 191 -6.27 12.41 0.53
N LEU A 192 -7.28 12.07 1.33
CA LEU A 192 -7.99 10.79 1.28
C LEU A 192 -9.29 10.97 0.51
N SER A 193 -9.59 10.04 -0.38
CA SER A 193 -10.83 10.00 -1.17
C SER A 193 -11.35 8.57 -1.23
N ASP A 194 -12.64 8.40 -1.34
CA ASP A 194 -13.33 7.12 -1.58
C ASP A 194 -13.53 6.82 -3.08
N LYS A 195 -13.04 7.69 -3.95
CA LYS A 195 -13.15 7.58 -5.42
C LYS A 195 -11.95 8.12 -6.15
N ALA A 196 -11.82 7.74 -7.41
CA ALA A 196 -10.84 8.33 -8.32
C ALA A 196 -11.11 9.82 -8.55
N LEU A 197 -10.05 10.65 -8.51
CA LEU A 197 -10.06 12.07 -8.82
C LEU A 197 -9.05 12.36 -9.93
N THR A 198 -9.40 13.27 -10.82
CA THR A 198 -8.52 13.78 -11.86
C THR A 198 -7.59 14.87 -11.30
N GLU A 199 -6.47 15.15 -11.97
CA GLU A 199 -5.58 16.26 -11.58
C GLU A 199 -6.29 17.61 -11.54
N SER A 200 -7.26 17.83 -12.43
CA SER A 200 -8.06 19.07 -12.47
C SER A 200 -8.93 19.20 -11.21
N GLU A 201 -9.51 18.11 -10.72
CA GLU A 201 -10.29 18.12 -9.48
C GLU A 201 -9.37 18.34 -8.28
N LEU A 202 -8.20 17.67 -8.25
CA LEU A 202 -7.21 17.80 -7.18
C LEU A 202 -6.69 19.24 -7.03
N ALA A 203 -6.57 19.99 -8.11
CA ALA A 203 -6.13 21.38 -8.07
C ALA A 203 -7.06 22.29 -7.25
N GLY A 204 -8.35 21.93 -7.15
CA GLY A 204 -9.35 22.64 -6.34
C GLY A 204 -9.56 22.13 -4.92
N MET A 205 -8.90 21.02 -4.54
CA MET A 205 -9.09 20.38 -3.25
C MET A 205 -8.17 20.93 -2.16
N THR A 206 -8.62 20.78 -0.92
CA THR A 206 -7.81 21.12 0.26
C THR A 206 -7.04 19.88 0.71
N PHE A 207 -5.72 19.98 0.75
CA PHE A 207 -4.82 18.92 1.21
C PHE A 207 -4.43 19.15 2.67
N THR A 208 -4.20 18.06 3.38
CA THR A 208 -3.66 18.04 4.74
C THR A 208 -2.14 17.98 4.70
N ALA A 209 -1.46 18.79 5.50
CA ALA A 209 -0.01 18.73 5.60
C ALA A 209 0.46 17.39 6.13
N TYR A 210 1.45 16.78 5.46
CA TYR A 210 2.07 15.53 5.91
C TYR A 210 3.32 15.85 6.73
N SER A 211 3.33 15.44 7.98
CA SER A 211 4.48 15.63 8.89
C SER A 211 5.03 14.32 9.46
N ALA A 212 4.23 13.25 9.44
CA ALA A 212 4.58 11.94 9.95
C ALA A 212 3.65 10.88 9.31
N PRO A 213 4.02 9.58 9.35
CA PRO A 213 3.14 8.50 8.95
C PRO A 213 1.78 8.59 9.66
N PHE A 214 0.71 8.29 8.94
CA PHE A 214 -0.65 8.29 9.46
C PHE A 214 -1.35 6.95 9.20
N SER A 215 -2.43 6.68 9.90
CA SER A 215 -3.19 5.45 9.78
C SER A 215 -4.46 5.65 8.99
N ILE A 216 -4.82 4.64 8.19
CA ILE A 216 -6.14 4.45 7.58
C ILE A 216 -6.83 3.27 8.26
N ASN A 217 -8.14 3.41 8.54
CA ASN A 217 -8.89 2.51 9.39
C ASN A 217 -9.81 1.59 8.58
N PRO A 218 -10.16 0.40 9.12
CA PRO A 218 -11.09 -0.54 8.50
C PRO A 218 -12.47 0.05 8.19
N ASP A 219 -13.23 -0.73 7.39
CA ASP A 219 -14.61 -0.48 6.94
C ASP A 219 -14.74 0.77 6.04
N ASN A 220 -13.68 1.05 5.28
CA ASN A 220 -13.63 2.14 4.32
C ASN A 220 -12.84 1.78 3.06
N GLU A 221 -13.12 2.51 2.00
CA GLU A 221 -12.37 2.49 0.75
C GLU A 221 -11.52 3.77 0.65
N TYR A 222 -10.30 3.65 0.13
CA TYR A 222 -9.38 4.78 0.05
C TYR A 222 -8.67 4.83 -1.30
N VAL A 223 -8.57 6.03 -1.85
CA VAL A 223 -7.53 6.44 -2.78
C VAL A 223 -6.74 7.54 -2.09
N ILE A 224 -5.45 7.37 -1.93
CA ILE A 224 -4.60 8.33 -1.25
C ILE A 224 -3.87 9.13 -2.31
N TYR A 225 -4.03 10.44 -2.29
CA TYR A 225 -3.32 11.39 -3.13
C TYR A 225 -2.27 12.11 -2.32
N ALA A 226 -1.08 12.27 -2.88
CA ALA A 226 -0.06 13.16 -2.33
C ALA A 226 0.25 14.25 -3.33
N LYS A 227 0.29 15.49 -2.83
CA LYS A 227 0.74 16.68 -3.54
C LYS A 227 2.13 17.03 -3.05
N LEU A 228 3.07 17.03 -3.96
CA LEU A 228 4.47 17.32 -3.73
C LEU A 228 4.78 18.70 -4.32
N THR A 229 5.34 19.60 -3.52
CA THR A 229 5.70 20.94 -3.98
C THR A 229 7.14 21.23 -3.58
N ASP A 230 7.99 21.55 -4.55
CA ASP A 230 9.37 21.96 -4.31
C ASP A 230 9.48 23.42 -3.86
N THR A 231 10.69 23.88 -3.59
CA THR A 231 10.95 25.28 -3.19
C THR A 231 10.84 26.27 -4.34
N SER A 232 10.78 25.81 -5.58
CA SER A 232 10.63 26.63 -6.79
C SER A 232 9.17 26.78 -7.21
N GLY A 233 8.27 26.03 -6.55
CA GLY A 233 6.82 26.04 -6.80
C GLY A 233 6.37 25.03 -7.84
N ASN A 234 7.24 24.09 -8.31
CA ASN A 234 6.82 23.02 -9.17
C ASN A 234 6.03 21.99 -8.36
N VAL A 235 4.95 21.48 -8.95
CA VAL A 235 4.00 20.58 -8.29
C VAL A 235 3.92 19.25 -9.04
N ALA A 236 3.94 18.16 -8.28
CA ALA A 236 3.60 16.82 -8.78
C ALA A 236 2.50 16.22 -7.91
N TYR A 237 1.66 15.39 -8.52
CA TYR A 237 0.71 14.54 -7.83
C TYR A 237 1.11 13.08 -8.02
N ILE A 238 0.94 12.29 -6.97
CA ILE A 238 1.03 10.83 -6.99
C ILE A 238 -0.17 10.27 -6.22
N ASN A 239 -0.61 9.07 -6.55
CA ASN A 239 -1.72 8.44 -5.85
C ASN A 239 -1.54 6.93 -5.74
N THR A 240 -2.28 6.32 -4.79
CA THR A 240 -2.41 4.87 -4.71
C THR A 240 -3.44 4.37 -5.73
N ASN A 241 -3.44 3.05 -5.98
CA ASN A 241 -4.64 2.38 -6.47
C ASN A 241 -5.72 2.39 -5.37
N GLY A 242 -6.94 1.93 -5.67
CA GLY A 242 -8.00 1.80 -4.67
C GLY A 242 -7.64 0.75 -3.62
N ILE A 243 -7.84 1.10 -2.37
CA ILE A 243 -7.54 0.27 -1.20
C ILE A 243 -8.86 0.06 -0.47
N VAL A 244 -9.15 -1.19 -0.13
CA VAL A 244 -10.30 -1.57 0.69
C VAL A 244 -9.78 -2.07 2.02
N LEU A 245 -10.18 -1.42 3.11
CA LEU A 245 -9.97 -1.93 4.45
C LEU A 245 -11.31 -2.49 4.94
N ASP A 246 -11.35 -3.80 5.16
CA ASP A 246 -12.55 -4.53 5.54
C ASP A 246 -12.24 -5.44 6.74
N ALA A 247 -12.71 -5.04 7.92
CA ALA A 247 -12.59 -5.82 9.15
C ALA A 247 -13.85 -6.63 9.44
N THR A 248 -14.90 -6.51 8.62
CA THR A 248 -16.11 -7.31 8.76
C THR A 248 -15.81 -8.78 8.50
N VAL A 249 -16.65 -9.67 9.01
CA VAL A 249 -16.55 -11.09 8.75
C VAL A 249 -17.80 -11.53 8.00
N PRO A 250 -17.68 -12.44 7.03
CA PRO A 250 -18.84 -12.95 6.32
C PRO A 250 -19.89 -13.53 7.24
N VAL A 251 -21.17 -13.29 6.99
CA VAL A 251 -22.29 -13.83 7.75
C VAL A 251 -22.95 -14.96 6.96
N ILE A 252 -23.06 -16.15 7.60
CA ILE A 252 -23.76 -17.31 7.04
C ILE A 252 -25.10 -17.43 7.76
N SER A 253 -26.19 -17.47 7.00
CA SER A 253 -27.55 -17.63 7.51
C SER A 253 -28.31 -18.75 6.79
N GLY A 254 -29.50 -19.12 7.32
CA GLY A 254 -30.30 -20.27 6.85
C GLY A 254 -30.01 -21.56 7.60
N ILE A 255 -28.95 -21.61 8.41
CA ILE A 255 -28.56 -22.76 9.24
C ILE A 255 -28.01 -22.32 10.60
N GLU A 256 -28.01 -23.24 11.56
CA GLU A 256 -27.43 -23.09 12.88
C GLU A 256 -26.29 -24.11 13.09
N ALA A 257 -25.17 -23.66 13.63
CA ALA A 257 -24.00 -24.50 13.86
C ALA A 257 -24.31 -25.75 14.73
N GLY A 258 -23.83 -26.90 14.31
CA GLY A 258 -24.02 -28.18 15.01
C GLY A 258 -25.40 -28.81 14.83
N LYS A 259 -26.33 -28.15 14.12
CA LYS A 259 -27.69 -28.66 13.91
C LYS A 259 -27.74 -29.71 12.80
N THR A 260 -28.66 -30.68 12.95
CA THR A 260 -28.99 -31.68 11.94
C THR A 260 -30.31 -31.32 11.25
N TYR A 261 -30.31 -31.30 9.94
CA TYR A 261 -31.45 -31.04 9.08
C TYR A 261 -31.88 -32.33 8.35
N CYS A 262 -33.12 -32.43 8.00
CA CYS A 262 -33.71 -33.61 7.35
C CYS A 262 -34.01 -33.40 5.86
N ALA A 263 -33.57 -32.26 5.31
CA ALA A 263 -33.74 -31.91 3.89
C ALA A 263 -32.70 -30.84 3.54
N ALA A 264 -32.50 -30.63 2.25
CA ALA A 264 -31.64 -29.55 1.72
C ALA A 264 -31.98 -28.19 2.35
N GLN A 265 -30.96 -27.38 2.60
CA GLN A 265 -31.08 -26.03 3.19
C GLN A 265 -30.65 -24.98 2.19
N THR A 266 -31.36 -23.86 2.14
CA THR A 266 -30.93 -22.68 1.43
C THR A 266 -30.01 -21.88 2.35
N ILE A 267 -28.78 -21.71 1.94
CA ILE A 267 -27.78 -20.94 2.65
C ILE A 267 -27.65 -19.57 2.01
N THR A 268 -27.68 -18.52 2.83
CA THR A 268 -27.41 -17.15 2.38
C THR A 268 -26.10 -16.67 2.99
N VAL A 269 -25.25 -16.10 2.15
CA VAL A 269 -23.99 -15.46 2.53
C VAL A 269 -24.18 -13.96 2.36
N ASP A 270 -24.04 -13.21 3.45
CA ASP A 270 -24.04 -11.74 3.47
C ASP A 270 -22.62 -11.24 3.64
N GLU A 271 -22.05 -10.76 2.55
CA GLU A 271 -20.70 -10.23 2.47
C GLU A 271 -20.53 -9.37 1.20
N LYS A 272 -20.00 -8.14 1.35
CA LYS A 272 -19.78 -7.22 0.23
C LYS A 272 -18.63 -7.66 -0.67
N TYR A 273 -17.56 -8.16 -0.08
CA TYR A 273 -16.31 -8.48 -0.79
C TYR A 273 -15.99 -9.98 -0.70
N ILE A 274 -16.94 -10.81 -1.11
CA ILE A 274 -16.78 -12.27 -1.12
C ILE A 274 -15.52 -12.67 -1.88
N GLY A 275 -14.69 -13.45 -1.22
CA GLY A 275 -13.53 -14.10 -1.81
C GLY A 275 -13.86 -15.51 -2.29
N THR A 276 -14.10 -16.46 -1.37
CA THR A 276 -14.49 -17.84 -1.72
C THR A 276 -15.54 -18.40 -0.78
N VAL A 277 -16.43 -19.25 -1.31
CA VAL A 277 -17.37 -20.06 -0.54
C VAL A 277 -17.06 -21.53 -0.81
N LYS A 278 -16.83 -22.31 0.24
CA LYS A 278 -16.49 -23.73 0.13
C LYS A 278 -17.36 -24.59 1.04
N VAL A 279 -17.77 -25.76 0.53
CA VAL A 279 -18.42 -26.83 1.31
C VAL A 279 -17.49 -28.04 1.29
N ASN A 280 -17.03 -28.47 2.46
CA ASN A 280 -16.05 -29.55 2.61
C ASN A 280 -14.80 -29.37 1.74
N GLY A 281 -14.34 -28.11 1.58
CA GLY A 281 -13.19 -27.76 0.76
C GLY A 281 -13.47 -27.59 -0.74
N THR A 282 -14.65 -27.96 -1.22
CA THR A 282 -15.06 -27.76 -2.61
C THR A 282 -15.73 -26.40 -2.77
N GLU A 283 -15.31 -25.63 -3.76
CA GLU A 283 -15.86 -24.31 -4.04
C GLU A 283 -17.30 -24.38 -4.55
N VAL A 284 -18.14 -23.47 -4.08
CA VAL A 284 -19.54 -23.33 -4.44
C VAL A 284 -19.78 -21.94 -5.00
N ILE A 285 -20.56 -21.86 -6.07
CA ILE A 285 -20.95 -20.59 -6.69
C ILE A 285 -22.27 -20.14 -6.08
N LEU A 286 -22.32 -18.89 -5.65
CA LEU A 286 -23.53 -18.23 -5.19
C LEU A 286 -24.37 -17.75 -6.37
N ASP A 287 -25.69 -17.74 -6.18
CA ASP A 287 -26.61 -17.10 -7.11
C ASP A 287 -26.59 -15.56 -6.96
N GLU A 288 -27.43 -14.86 -7.72
CA GLU A 288 -27.55 -13.39 -7.70
C GLU A 288 -28.02 -12.80 -6.36
N ASN A 289 -28.59 -13.64 -5.49
CA ASN A 289 -29.04 -13.26 -4.15
C ASN A 289 -28.03 -13.63 -3.05
N GLY A 290 -26.84 -14.08 -3.40
CA GLY A 290 -25.83 -14.55 -2.45
C GLY A 290 -26.16 -15.91 -1.83
N GLN A 291 -26.91 -16.78 -2.54
CA GLN A 291 -27.42 -18.03 -2.00
C GLN A 291 -26.89 -19.27 -2.73
N PHE A 292 -26.91 -20.39 -2.03
CA PHE A 292 -26.72 -21.73 -2.60
C PHE A 292 -27.54 -22.78 -1.84
N ILE A 293 -27.73 -23.92 -2.45
CA ILE A 293 -28.44 -25.05 -1.82
C ILE A 293 -27.41 -26.02 -1.23
N LEU A 294 -27.48 -26.22 0.08
CA LEU A 294 -26.72 -27.27 0.77
C LEU A 294 -27.51 -28.55 0.73
N SER A 295 -27.10 -29.47 -0.15
CA SER A 295 -27.76 -30.76 -0.37
C SER A 295 -27.40 -31.79 0.72
N PRO A 296 -28.27 -32.80 0.96
CA PRO A 296 -27.94 -33.90 1.84
C PRO A 296 -26.65 -34.62 1.47
N ALA A 297 -25.87 -34.98 2.48
CA ALA A 297 -24.64 -35.77 2.32
C ALA A 297 -24.39 -36.59 3.59
N SER A 298 -23.58 -37.65 3.48
CA SER A 298 -23.21 -38.46 4.63
C SER A 298 -22.24 -37.70 5.55
N GLY A 299 -22.61 -37.59 6.84
CA GLY A 299 -21.80 -36.97 7.87
C GLY A 299 -21.91 -35.45 7.92
N GLU A 300 -21.00 -34.85 8.64
CA GLU A 300 -20.96 -33.40 8.84
C GLU A 300 -20.49 -32.70 7.57
N GLN A 301 -21.09 -31.56 7.28
CA GLN A 301 -20.72 -30.66 6.20
C GLN A 301 -20.25 -29.33 6.79
N THR A 302 -19.05 -28.93 6.42
CA THR A 302 -18.44 -27.67 6.86
C THR A 302 -18.48 -26.65 5.72
N ILE A 303 -19.15 -25.54 5.97
CA ILE A 303 -19.19 -24.39 5.09
C ILE A 303 -18.14 -23.41 5.58
N VAL A 304 -17.31 -22.92 4.66
CA VAL A 304 -16.27 -21.91 4.92
C VAL A 304 -16.47 -20.80 3.92
N VAL A 305 -16.68 -19.59 4.41
CA VAL A 305 -16.75 -18.37 3.60
C VAL A 305 -15.54 -17.51 3.98
N THR A 306 -14.77 -17.12 2.97
CA THR A 306 -13.63 -16.22 3.12
C THR A 306 -13.87 -14.98 2.27
N ASP A 307 -13.71 -13.78 2.82
CA ASP A 307 -13.76 -12.52 2.08
C ASP A 307 -12.42 -12.24 1.35
N LYS A 308 -12.36 -11.14 0.62
CA LYS A 308 -11.14 -10.72 -0.08
C LYS A 308 -10.08 -10.13 0.85
N ALA A 309 -10.46 -9.67 2.05
CA ALA A 309 -9.53 -9.21 3.09
C ALA A 309 -8.91 -10.36 3.89
N GLY A 310 -9.43 -11.60 3.73
CA GLY A 310 -8.93 -12.81 4.39
C GLY A 310 -9.63 -13.13 5.70
N SER A 311 -10.78 -12.47 6.01
CA SER A 311 -11.63 -12.86 7.15
C SER A 311 -12.42 -14.10 6.80
N GLU A 312 -12.60 -15.01 7.77
CA GLU A 312 -13.24 -16.31 7.55
C GLU A 312 -14.38 -16.55 8.55
N THR A 313 -15.52 -17.04 8.03
CA THR A 313 -16.59 -17.61 8.85
C THR A 313 -16.77 -19.08 8.49
N ARG A 314 -16.94 -19.91 9.52
CA ARG A 314 -17.07 -21.35 9.42
C ARG A 314 -18.31 -21.82 10.15
N VAL A 315 -19.16 -22.63 9.49
CA VAL A 315 -20.32 -23.30 10.08
C VAL A 315 -20.30 -24.77 9.71
N THR A 316 -20.53 -25.65 10.68
CA THR A 316 -20.62 -27.11 10.47
C THR A 316 -22.02 -27.56 10.83
N VAL A 317 -22.66 -28.33 9.96
CA VAL A 317 -24.01 -28.90 10.10
C VAL A 317 -24.07 -30.30 9.52
N THR A 318 -25.14 -31.05 9.83
CA THR A 318 -25.48 -32.32 9.16
C THR A 318 -26.77 -32.13 8.37
N VAL A 319 -26.81 -32.53 7.11
CA VAL A 319 -28.03 -32.52 6.29
C VAL A 319 -28.27 -33.92 5.77
N ASN A 320 -29.28 -34.55 6.31
CA ASN A 320 -29.71 -35.91 5.96
C ASN A 320 -30.69 -35.91 4.78
N ASP A 321 -30.72 -37.00 4.02
CA ASP A 321 -31.74 -37.28 3.03
C ASP A 321 -32.93 -37.98 3.71
N GLY A 322 -33.85 -37.18 4.30
CA GLY A 322 -35.01 -37.65 5.01
C GLY A 322 -34.87 -37.64 6.53
N HIS A 323 -35.81 -38.33 7.16
CA HIS A 323 -36.03 -38.30 8.61
C HIS A 323 -35.47 -39.55 9.29
N THR A 324 -34.81 -39.35 10.43
CA THR A 324 -34.47 -40.42 11.37
C THR A 324 -35.45 -40.42 12.51
N TYR A 325 -36.26 -41.46 12.59
CA TYR A 325 -37.37 -41.54 13.51
C TYR A 325 -37.06 -42.28 14.78
N GLU A 326 -37.73 -41.85 15.87
CA GLU A 326 -37.88 -42.56 17.13
C GLU A 326 -39.35 -42.77 17.44
N TRP A 327 -39.68 -43.91 18.05
CA TRP A 327 -41.01 -44.19 18.48
C TRP A 327 -41.38 -43.36 19.68
N GLN A 328 -42.59 -42.79 19.65
CA GLN A 328 -43.24 -42.08 20.75
C GLN A 328 -44.58 -42.76 21.02
N SER A 329 -45.01 -42.72 22.27
CA SER A 329 -46.36 -43.17 22.69
C SER A 329 -46.90 -42.34 23.81
N GLU A 330 -48.14 -41.97 23.74
CA GLU A 330 -48.87 -41.23 24.78
C GLU A 330 -50.37 -41.44 24.62
N ASN A 331 -51.10 -41.54 25.73
CA ASN A 331 -52.57 -41.65 25.76
C ASN A 331 -53.12 -42.76 24.91
N GLY A 332 -52.48 -43.93 24.89
CA GLY A 332 -52.95 -45.10 24.10
C GLY A 332 -52.68 -45.02 22.64
N GLN A 333 -51.89 -44.04 22.17
CA GLN A 333 -51.49 -43.87 20.79
C GLN A 333 -49.98 -43.97 20.62
N TYR A 334 -49.49 -44.33 19.46
CA TYR A 334 -48.08 -44.34 19.08
C TYR A 334 -47.87 -43.68 17.73
N TRP A 335 -46.68 -43.11 17.54
CA TRP A 335 -46.26 -42.50 16.29
C TRP A 335 -44.72 -42.45 16.24
N GLN A 336 -44.17 -42.08 15.09
CA GLN A 336 -42.76 -41.79 14.95
C GLN A 336 -42.54 -40.29 14.94
N LYS A 337 -41.57 -39.82 15.70
CA LYS A 337 -41.10 -38.44 15.73
C LYS A 337 -39.67 -38.39 15.27
N CYS A 338 -39.34 -37.44 14.38
CA CYS A 338 -37.98 -37.25 13.92
C CYS A 338 -37.07 -36.74 15.07
N LYS A 339 -35.87 -37.26 15.19
CA LYS A 339 -34.87 -36.84 16.17
C LYS A 339 -34.39 -35.41 15.99
N PHE A 340 -34.44 -34.90 14.74
CA PHE A 340 -33.72 -33.69 14.35
C PHE A 340 -34.65 -32.56 13.90
N CYS A 341 -35.94 -32.83 13.68
CA CYS A 341 -36.93 -31.83 13.30
C CYS A 341 -38.30 -32.16 13.92
N ASN A 342 -39.25 -31.28 13.70
CA ASN A 342 -40.59 -31.44 14.28
C ASN A 342 -41.53 -32.37 13.47
N HIS A 343 -40.99 -33.11 12.51
CA HIS A 343 -41.82 -34.00 11.68
C HIS A 343 -42.27 -35.20 12.53
N GLU A 344 -43.56 -35.46 12.52
CA GLU A 344 -44.21 -36.60 13.15
C GLU A 344 -45.07 -37.36 12.15
N THR A 345 -45.10 -38.68 12.27
CA THR A 345 -46.04 -39.49 11.50
C THR A 345 -47.44 -39.41 12.10
N ALA A 346 -48.45 -39.89 11.35
CA ALA A 346 -49.81 -39.97 11.88
C ALA A 346 -49.84 -40.86 13.12
N LYS A 347 -50.55 -40.39 14.16
CA LYS A 347 -50.77 -41.16 15.41
C LYS A 347 -51.71 -42.33 15.14
N LYS A 348 -51.36 -43.49 15.67
CA LYS A 348 -52.13 -44.72 15.60
C LYS A 348 -52.46 -45.21 16.99
N ASP A 349 -53.60 -45.84 17.17
CA ASP A 349 -53.99 -46.43 18.43
C ASP A 349 -53.11 -47.66 18.75
N ILE A 350 -52.67 -47.81 20.00
CA ILE A 350 -51.93 -48.98 20.45
C ILE A 350 -52.86 -50.16 20.44
N PRO A 351 -52.56 -51.23 19.70
CA PRO A 351 -53.44 -52.40 19.72
C PRO A 351 -53.51 -53.08 21.06
N THR A 352 -54.65 -53.59 21.46
CA THR A 352 -54.89 -54.34 22.71
C THR A 352 -54.63 -55.82 22.49
N ILE A 353 -53.76 -56.39 23.36
CA ILE A 353 -53.62 -57.88 23.44
C ILE A 353 -54.65 -58.44 24.43
N ASN A 354 -55.53 -59.25 23.94
CA ASN A 354 -56.55 -59.90 24.78
C ASN A 354 -55.91 -61.15 25.40
N ILE A 355 -55.77 -61.18 26.72
CA ILE A 355 -55.21 -62.29 27.45
C ILE A 355 -56.34 -62.99 28.18
N SER A 356 -56.43 -64.32 28.02
CA SER A 356 -57.35 -65.18 28.73
C SER A 356 -56.63 -66.11 29.71
N GLY A 357 -57.08 -66.16 30.95
CA GLY A 357 -56.54 -67.02 31.99
C GLY A 357 -57.36 -66.89 33.28
N ALA A 358 -57.12 -67.69 34.27
CA ALA A 358 -57.83 -67.61 35.52
C ALA A 358 -57.31 -66.42 36.35
N ASP A 359 -58.21 -65.70 37.01
CA ASP A 359 -57.80 -64.57 37.89
C ASP A 359 -56.98 -65.02 39.14
N LYS A 360 -57.18 -66.30 39.52
CA LYS A 360 -56.49 -66.91 40.66
C LYS A 360 -56.17 -68.37 40.34
N VAL A 361 -55.02 -68.84 40.87
CA VAL A 361 -54.60 -70.23 40.77
C VAL A 361 -54.07 -70.71 42.11
N CYS A 362 -54.34 -71.97 42.47
CA CYS A 362 -53.80 -72.60 43.66
C CYS A 362 -52.33 -72.90 43.48
N ARG A 363 -51.51 -72.78 44.49
CA ARG A 363 -50.04 -73.01 44.49
C ARG A 363 -49.63 -74.41 43.97
N THR A 364 -50.54 -75.35 44.02
CA THR A 364 -50.35 -76.75 43.55
C THR A 364 -50.77 -76.96 42.09
N GLN A 365 -51.31 -75.94 41.44
CA GLN A 365 -51.79 -76.06 40.07
C GLN A 365 -51.00 -75.15 39.13
N ASP A 366 -50.73 -75.64 37.96
CA ASP A 366 -50.14 -74.84 36.89
C ASP A 366 -51.14 -73.78 36.40
N TYR A 367 -50.60 -72.54 36.22
CA TYR A 367 -51.40 -71.44 35.63
C TYR A 367 -51.30 -71.54 34.11
N LYS A 368 -52.45 -71.67 33.48
CA LYS A 368 -52.61 -71.73 32.05
C LYS A 368 -53.16 -70.41 31.55
N PHE A 369 -52.53 -69.86 30.50
CA PHE A 369 -53.02 -68.65 29.85
C PHE A 369 -52.98 -68.81 28.35
N SER A 370 -53.71 -67.98 27.64
CA SER A 370 -53.65 -67.86 26.20
C SER A 370 -53.92 -66.42 25.78
N PHE A 371 -53.36 -66.02 24.62
CA PHE A 371 -53.61 -64.71 24.05
C PHE A 371 -53.59 -64.82 22.52
N THR A 372 -54.23 -63.88 21.84
CA THR A 372 -54.09 -63.65 20.43
C THR A 372 -53.47 -62.28 20.15
N LEU A 373 -52.69 -62.26 19.12
CA LEU A 373 -52.14 -60.98 18.70
C LEU A 373 -53.17 -60.19 17.89
N PRO A 374 -53.20 -58.87 17.98
CA PRO A 374 -53.95 -58.05 17.07
C PRO A 374 -53.53 -58.31 15.60
N GLU A 375 -54.41 -57.99 14.68
CA GLU A 375 -54.11 -58.15 13.25
C GLU A 375 -52.85 -57.40 12.82
N GLY A 376 -51.97 -58.06 12.09
CA GLY A 376 -50.68 -57.51 11.64
C GLY A 376 -49.59 -57.42 12.72
N ALA A 377 -49.85 -57.79 13.96
CA ALA A 377 -48.78 -57.78 15.01
C ALA A 377 -47.88 -59.03 14.87
N THR A 378 -46.61 -58.82 15.17
CA THR A 378 -45.55 -59.82 15.10
C THR A 378 -44.68 -59.86 16.37
N ASP A 379 -43.67 -60.69 16.41
CA ASP A 379 -42.65 -60.75 17.45
C ASP A 379 -43.21 -60.88 18.86
N ALA A 380 -44.20 -61.75 19.05
CA ALA A 380 -44.77 -62.04 20.36
C ALA A 380 -43.74 -62.58 21.35
N ALA A 381 -43.64 -61.96 22.47
CA ALA A 381 -42.86 -62.43 23.59
C ALA A 381 -43.72 -62.42 24.84
N CYS A 382 -43.57 -63.38 25.73
CA CYS A 382 -44.26 -63.36 27.00
C CYS A 382 -43.29 -63.75 28.14
N GLY A 383 -43.66 -63.33 29.32
CA GLY A 383 -42.92 -63.59 30.54
C GLY A 383 -43.83 -63.39 31.77
N TYR A 384 -43.35 -63.65 32.89
CA TYR A 384 -44.04 -63.39 34.15
C TYR A 384 -43.12 -62.72 35.16
N GLU A 385 -43.68 -61.99 36.04
CA GLU A 385 -43.00 -61.37 37.15
C GLU A 385 -43.81 -61.57 38.42
N PHE A 386 -43.21 -62.16 39.50
CA PHE A 386 -43.77 -62.16 40.83
C PHE A 386 -43.43 -60.83 41.53
N ILE A 387 -44.43 -60.11 41.99
CA ILE A 387 -44.23 -58.77 42.54
C ILE A 387 -43.27 -58.83 43.72
N GLY A 388 -42.12 -58.15 43.53
CA GLY A 388 -41.04 -58.08 44.53
C GLY A 388 -40.05 -59.27 44.56
N LEU A 389 -40.18 -60.26 43.71
CA LEU A 389 -39.35 -61.48 43.71
C LEU A 389 -38.70 -61.85 42.40
N GLY A 390 -38.96 -61.07 41.32
CA GLY A 390 -38.48 -61.35 39.99
C GLY A 390 -39.34 -62.35 39.20
N GLY A 391 -38.94 -62.64 37.98
CA GLY A 391 -39.70 -63.49 37.07
C GLY A 391 -38.81 -64.10 35.95
N GLY A 392 -39.41 -64.53 34.89
CA GLY A 392 -38.68 -65.12 33.80
C GLY A 392 -39.45 -65.13 32.49
N PRO A 393 -38.77 -65.35 31.38
CA PRO A 393 -39.39 -65.48 30.08
C PRO A 393 -40.20 -66.77 30.01
N LEU A 394 -41.24 -66.76 29.20
CA LEU A 394 -42.06 -67.91 28.83
C LEU A 394 -42.01 -68.09 27.32
N THR A 395 -42.00 -69.34 26.89
CA THR A 395 -42.09 -69.69 25.50
C THR A 395 -43.49 -70.25 25.22
N PRO A 396 -44.42 -69.49 24.64
CA PRO A 396 -45.77 -69.99 24.34
C PRO A 396 -45.72 -70.93 23.15
N THR A 397 -46.68 -71.90 23.16
CA THR A 397 -46.97 -72.69 21.95
C THR A 397 -48.00 -71.89 21.12
N VAL A 398 -47.87 -71.99 19.79
CA VAL A 398 -48.74 -71.24 18.86
C VAL A 398 -49.47 -72.23 18.02
N GLU A 399 -50.80 -72.18 18.03
CA GLU A 399 -51.69 -72.99 17.18
C GLU A 399 -52.79 -72.13 16.58
N ASN A 400 -52.87 -72.08 15.27
CA ASN A 400 -53.87 -71.25 14.57
C ASN A 400 -53.96 -69.79 15.04
N GLY A 401 -52.84 -69.14 15.32
CA GLY A 401 -52.75 -67.77 15.81
C GLY A 401 -52.99 -67.58 17.30
N LEU A 402 -53.35 -68.64 18.01
CA LEU A 402 -53.51 -68.67 19.47
C LEU A 402 -52.22 -69.03 20.12
N TYR A 403 -51.71 -68.13 20.94
CA TYR A 403 -50.53 -68.34 21.81
C TYR A 403 -50.98 -68.91 23.13
N SER A 404 -50.38 -70.01 23.58
CA SER A 404 -50.72 -70.64 24.86
C SER A 404 -49.50 -70.92 25.66
N GLY A 405 -49.55 -70.66 26.96
CA GLY A 405 -48.40 -70.80 27.88
C GLY A 405 -48.82 -71.32 29.25
N ILE A 406 -47.88 -71.85 29.94
CA ILE A 406 -48.06 -72.45 31.31
C ILE A 406 -47.00 -71.89 32.24
N ILE A 407 -47.38 -71.28 33.37
CA ILE A 407 -46.49 -71.04 34.47
C ILE A 407 -46.62 -72.24 35.42
N LYS A 408 -45.56 -73.00 35.59
CA LYS A 408 -45.53 -74.18 36.40
C LYS A 408 -45.71 -73.86 37.90
N ALA A 409 -46.50 -74.67 38.60
CA ALA A 409 -46.66 -74.55 40.05
C ALA A 409 -45.34 -74.57 40.82
N SER A 410 -44.36 -75.27 40.30
CA SER A 410 -43.01 -75.35 40.89
C SER A 410 -42.22 -74.05 40.87
N THR A 411 -42.63 -73.05 40.06
CA THR A 411 -41.97 -71.73 39.97
C THR A 411 -42.53 -70.73 41.01
N TYR A 412 -43.63 -71.08 41.69
CA TYR A 412 -44.28 -70.18 42.63
C TYR A 412 -43.45 -70.03 43.91
N PRO A 413 -43.33 -68.82 44.43
CA PRO A 413 -42.66 -68.56 45.68
C PRO A 413 -43.33 -69.25 46.86
N ALA A 414 -42.59 -69.49 47.96
CA ALA A 414 -43.10 -70.20 49.11
C ALA A 414 -44.22 -69.47 49.89
N THR A 415 -44.44 -68.25 49.68
CA THR A 415 -45.48 -67.41 50.30
C THR A 415 -46.54 -67.04 49.27
N GLU A 416 -47.74 -66.63 49.65
CA GLU A 416 -48.77 -66.06 48.80
C GLU A 416 -48.19 -64.83 48.14
N ASN A 417 -48.31 -64.77 46.80
CA ASN A 417 -47.80 -63.67 46.05
C ASN A 417 -48.70 -63.42 44.82
N SER A 418 -48.68 -62.15 44.35
CA SER A 418 -49.30 -61.78 43.10
C SER A 418 -48.27 -61.83 41.99
N PHE A 419 -48.59 -62.23 40.82
CA PHE A 419 -47.75 -62.16 39.65
C PHE A 419 -48.44 -61.39 38.54
N LYS A 420 -47.61 -60.81 37.64
CA LYS A 420 -47.98 -60.13 36.45
C LYS A 420 -47.56 -60.99 35.27
N LEU A 421 -48.49 -61.29 34.40
CA LEU A 421 -48.17 -61.87 33.08
C LEU A 421 -47.90 -60.68 32.13
N ILE A 422 -46.75 -60.72 31.50
CA ILE A 422 -46.35 -59.69 30.57
C ILE A 422 -46.34 -60.31 29.16
N VAL A 423 -47.14 -59.76 28.28
CA VAL A 423 -47.14 -60.11 26.87
C VAL A 423 -46.81 -58.89 26.06
N SER A 424 -45.83 -58.99 25.18
CA SER A 424 -45.43 -57.92 24.29
C SER A 424 -45.40 -58.39 22.84
N ALA A 425 -45.64 -57.47 21.93
CA ALA A 425 -45.55 -57.70 20.51
C ALA A 425 -45.09 -56.43 19.79
N LYS A 426 -44.89 -56.54 18.47
CA LYS A 426 -44.66 -55.38 17.61
C LYS A 426 -45.81 -55.23 16.63
N THR A 427 -46.18 -53.99 16.32
CA THR A 427 -47.10 -53.68 15.23
C THR A 427 -46.42 -53.95 13.90
N ALA A 428 -47.19 -53.99 12.82
CA ALA A 428 -46.66 -54.24 11.46
C ALA A 428 -45.62 -53.22 11.04
N ASP A 429 -45.64 -52.00 11.58
CA ASP A 429 -44.69 -50.93 11.33
C ASP A 429 -43.56 -50.89 12.38
N GLY A 430 -43.51 -51.85 13.30
CA GLY A 430 -42.38 -52.11 14.17
C GLY A 430 -42.43 -51.46 15.57
N PHE A 431 -43.54 -50.80 15.97
CA PHE A 431 -43.69 -50.27 17.35
C PHE A 431 -43.91 -51.42 18.35
N ALA A 432 -43.09 -51.45 19.38
CA ALA A 432 -43.23 -52.45 20.45
C ALA A 432 -44.27 -52.00 21.50
N PHE A 433 -45.19 -52.88 21.85
CA PHE A 433 -46.25 -52.62 22.85
C PHE A 433 -46.50 -53.84 23.72
N SER A 434 -47.12 -53.63 24.88
CA SER A 434 -47.41 -54.70 25.85
C SER A 434 -48.71 -54.44 26.61
#